data_b96ef1054978737053d5ae37e24328a5
#
_entry.id   b96ef1054978737053d5ae37e24328a5
#
_cell.length_a   1.000
_cell.length_b   1.000
_cell.length_c   1.000
_cell.angle_alpha   90.00
_cell.angle_beta   90.00
_cell.angle_gamma   90.00
#
_symmetry.space_group_name_H-M   'P 1'
#
loop_
_entity.id
_entity.type
_entity.pdbx_description
1 polymer ?
#
loop_
_entity_poly.entity_id
_entity_poly.type
_entity_poly.pdbx_seq_one_letter_code
_entity_poly.pdbx_strand_id
1 'polypeptide(L)'
;MAKHYVLAMLCIMVQIMFNPAWAEVTSPTTVTSTTSQDAIQTFVKSDFATRRAMLNQWPASIEQLDQLVAYIDQNELYTDSAGNTYILKNDEKLLSYPQLQVIETWPSDLSQVTLVNTLRKALNFGQAKVKLNSDDAAQRLAAVDILENNLDELDVATVKQLYLNEKSEGVKARLAQLKARLDFNSSDEFTKIEAVKVLADSNRPDVLALINQSLEQPQNNPALKAALIEAQNKIKTRIQMSEWSGHVFSGLSTASILLLAALGLAITYGLL
;
A
#
# COMPACT_ATOMS: atom_id res chain seq x y z
N MET A 1 -58.37 16.27 -41.68
CA MET A 1 -58.38 16.28 -40.19
C MET A 1 -57.15 15.58 -39.53
N ALA A 2 -56.41 14.74 -40.21
CA ALA A 2 -55.26 14.01 -39.59
C ALA A 2 -53.97 14.82 -39.43
N LYS A 3 -53.74 15.89 -40.21
CA LYS A 3 -52.50 16.72 -40.16
C LYS A 3 -52.39 17.61 -38.93
N HIS A 4 -53.48 17.97 -38.28
CA HIS A 4 -53.47 18.85 -37.12
C HIS A 4 -53.15 18.14 -35.80
N TYR A 5 -53.41 16.83 -35.72
CA TYR A 5 -53.09 16.04 -34.53
C TYR A 5 -51.61 15.69 -34.44
N VAL A 6 -50.91 15.55 -35.59
CA VAL A 6 -49.48 15.27 -35.63
C VAL A 6 -48.66 16.49 -35.14
N LEU A 7 -49.11 17.70 -35.51
CA LEU A 7 -48.42 18.93 -35.08
C LEU A 7 -48.65 19.23 -33.60
N ALA A 8 -49.86 18.92 -33.06
CA ALA A 8 -50.16 19.07 -31.64
C ALA A 8 -49.35 18.03 -30.77
N MET A 9 -49.16 16.81 -31.26
CA MET A 9 -48.40 15.80 -30.56
C MET A 9 -46.89 16.10 -30.56
N LEU A 10 -46.38 16.72 -31.63
CA LEU A 10 -45.00 17.16 -31.71
C LEU A 10 -44.66 18.35 -30.77
N CYS A 11 -45.60 19.26 -30.58
CA CYS A 11 -45.46 20.38 -29.65
C CYS A 11 -45.47 19.89 -28.18
N ILE A 12 -46.21 18.87 -27.84
CA ILE A 12 -46.28 18.34 -26.48
C ILE A 12 -44.96 17.54 -26.17
N MET A 13 -44.35 16.88 -27.14
CA MET A 13 -43.08 16.18 -26.98
C MET A 13 -41.90 17.15 -26.79
N VAL A 14 -41.94 18.34 -27.41
CA VAL A 14 -40.88 19.37 -27.26
C VAL A 14 -41.00 20.11 -25.93
N GLN A 15 -42.19 20.21 -25.33
CA GLN A 15 -42.37 20.86 -24.02
C GLN A 15 -41.94 19.99 -22.84
N ILE A 16 -41.83 18.68 -23.00
CA ILE A 16 -41.32 17.76 -21.95
C ILE A 16 -39.78 17.76 -21.90
N MET A 17 -39.09 18.20 -22.97
CA MET A 17 -37.64 18.27 -23.05
C MET A 17 -37.01 19.56 -22.48
N PHE A 18 -37.85 20.61 -22.17
CA PHE A 18 -37.40 21.84 -21.58
C PHE A 18 -38.07 22.09 -20.22
N ASN A 19 -37.88 21.16 -19.28
CA ASN A 19 -38.19 21.42 -17.89
C ASN A 19 -36.89 21.89 -17.20
N PRO A 20 -36.77 23.21 -16.81
CA PRO A 20 -35.56 23.71 -16.16
C PRO A 20 -35.43 23.31 -14.69
N ALA A 21 -36.01 22.17 -14.30
CA ALA A 21 -35.88 21.60 -12.96
C ALA A 21 -34.56 20.77 -12.75
N TRP A 22 -33.62 20.82 -13.71
CA TRP A 22 -32.32 20.20 -13.63
C TRP A 22 -31.16 21.19 -13.44
N ALA A 23 -31.46 22.46 -13.17
CA ALA A 23 -30.49 23.52 -12.95
C ALA A 23 -30.38 23.90 -11.46
N GLU A 24 -30.40 22.92 -10.56
CA GLU A 24 -29.74 23.01 -9.28
C GLU A 24 -28.75 21.82 -9.17
N VAL A 25 -27.80 21.81 -10.08
CA VAL A 25 -26.48 21.28 -9.74
C VAL A 25 -25.92 22.30 -8.76
N THR A 26 -26.24 22.11 -7.50
CA THR A 26 -25.47 22.67 -6.41
C THR A 26 -24.01 22.37 -6.75
N SER A 27 -23.26 23.45 -7.01
CA SER A 27 -21.80 23.42 -7.08
C SER A 27 -21.29 22.48 -5.99
N PRO A 28 -20.30 21.62 -6.24
CA PRO A 28 -19.71 20.84 -5.17
C PRO A 28 -19.16 21.84 -4.17
N THR A 29 -19.94 22.04 -3.13
CA THR A 29 -19.56 22.83 -1.97
C THR A 29 -18.24 22.24 -1.51
N THR A 30 -17.24 23.06 -1.40
CA THR A 30 -15.91 22.92 -0.81
C THR A 30 -15.97 22.23 0.58
N VAL A 31 -16.33 20.95 0.63
CA VAL A 31 -16.40 20.16 1.87
C VAL A 31 -15.05 19.47 2.18
N THR A 32 -14.14 19.49 1.19
CA THR A 32 -12.90 18.70 1.27
C THR A 32 -11.81 19.33 2.14
N SER A 33 -11.77 20.65 2.29
CA SER A 33 -10.68 21.30 3.06
C SER A 33 -10.93 21.30 4.57
N THR A 34 -12.17 21.48 5.01
CA THR A 34 -12.52 21.50 6.44
C THR A 34 -12.38 20.12 7.07
N THR A 35 -12.80 19.07 6.37
CA THR A 35 -12.72 17.68 6.87
C THR A 35 -11.29 17.20 7.03
N SER A 36 -10.36 17.63 6.15
CA SER A 36 -8.95 17.25 6.22
C SER A 36 -8.23 17.93 7.37
N GLN A 37 -8.54 19.19 7.62
CA GLN A 37 -7.94 19.99 8.70
C GLN A 37 -8.38 19.47 10.07
N ASP A 38 -9.65 19.12 10.22
CA ASP A 38 -10.20 18.52 11.44
C ASP A 38 -9.58 17.13 11.71
N ALA A 39 -9.33 16.34 10.65
CA ALA A 39 -8.70 15.03 10.76
C ALA A 39 -7.25 15.13 11.27
N ILE A 40 -6.46 16.09 10.78
CA ILE A 40 -5.07 16.30 11.22
C ILE A 40 -5.03 16.79 12.67
N GLN A 41 -5.87 17.73 13.06
CA GLN A 41 -5.96 18.19 14.45
C GLN A 41 -6.40 17.07 15.38
N THR A 42 -7.38 16.27 14.96
CA THR A 42 -7.82 15.09 15.70
C THR A 42 -6.69 14.08 15.85
N PHE A 43 -5.94 13.83 14.79
CA PHE A 43 -4.77 12.94 14.84
C PHE A 43 -3.73 13.41 15.87
N VAL A 44 -3.37 14.69 15.84
CA VAL A 44 -2.34 15.26 16.73
C VAL A 44 -2.78 15.21 18.19
N LYS A 45 -4.06 15.44 18.48
CA LYS A 45 -4.65 15.42 19.85
C LYS A 45 -4.97 14.03 20.39
N SER A 46 -5.05 13.02 19.51
CA SER A 46 -5.50 11.67 19.88
C SER A 46 -4.44 10.86 20.61
N ASP A 47 -4.88 9.85 21.33
CA ASP A 47 -4.03 8.83 21.91
C ASP A 47 -3.43 7.89 20.83
N PHE A 48 -2.52 7.03 21.24
CA PHE A 48 -1.80 6.11 20.36
C PHE A 48 -2.74 5.17 19.58
N ALA A 49 -3.76 4.60 20.25
CA ALA A 49 -4.67 3.63 19.64
C ALA A 49 -5.53 4.30 18.56
N THR A 50 -6.04 5.49 18.85
CA THR A 50 -6.82 6.30 17.90
C THR A 50 -5.98 6.75 16.71
N ARG A 51 -4.74 7.21 16.94
CA ARG A 51 -3.79 7.55 15.86
C ARG A 51 -3.56 6.37 14.93
N ARG A 52 -3.33 5.17 15.49
CA ARG A 52 -3.14 3.95 14.70
C ARG A 52 -4.37 3.62 13.86
N ALA A 53 -5.57 3.68 14.44
CA ALA A 53 -6.82 3.41 13.74
C ALA A 53 -7.05 4.43 12.60
N MET A 54 -6.79 5.71 12.85
CA MET A 54 -6.89 6.75 11.84
C MET A 54 -5.94 6.50 10.66
N LEU A 55 -4.69 6.14 10.92
CA LEU A 55 -3.70 5.84 9.88
C LEU A 55 -4.10 4.61 9.05
N ASN A 56 -4.60 3.55 9.67
CA ASN A 56 -5.09 2.35 9.00
C ASN A 56 -6.32 2.61 8.10
N GLN A 57 -7.14 3.57 8.46
CA GLN A 57 -8.39 3.91 7.77
C GLN A 57 -8.27 5.19 6.93
N TRP A 58 -7.08 5.77 6.81
CA TRP A 58 -6.88 7.06 6.16
C TRP A 58 -7.46 7.07 4.75
N PRO A 59 -8.36 8.03 4.42
CA PRO A 59 -9.03 8.04 3.13
C PRO A 59 -8.09 8.41 1.99
N ALA A 60 -8.31 7.80 0.84
CA ALA A 60 -7.56 7.99 -0.41
C ALA A 60 -7.52 9.45 -0.92
N SER A 61 -8.36 10.33 -0.38
CA SER A 61 -8.58 11.68 -0.90
C SER A 61 -7.68 12.76 -0.30
N ILE A 62 -6.68 12.41 0.53
CA ILE A 62 -5.86 13.43 1.21
C ILE A 62 -4.50 13.55 0.52
N GLU A 63 -4.46 14.38 -0.51
CA GLU A 63 -3.22 14.86 -1.13
C GLU A 63 -2.25 15.50 -0.12
N GLN A 64 -2.80 16.05 0.97
CA GLN A 64 -2.04 16.63 2.08
C GLN A 64 -1.36 15.59 2.99
N LEU A 65 -1.76 14.30 2.93
CA LEU A 65 -1.17 13.26 3.76
C LEU A 65 0.29 13.02 3.41
N ASP A 66 0.62 12.95 2.13
CA ASP A 66 2.01 12.72 1.70
C ASP A 66 2.90 13.89 2.13
N GLN A 67 2.39 15.13 2.09
CA GLN A 67 3.09 16.31 2.60
C GLN A 67 3.24 16.28 4.12
N LEU A 68 2.17 15.92 4.86
CA LEU A 68 2.23 15.80 6.31
C LEU A 68 3.25 14.74 6.74
N VAL A 69 3.25 13.61 6.07
CA VAL A 69 4.22 12.52 6.33
C VAL A 69 5.63 12.99 6.04
N ALA A 70 5.86 13.71 4.95
CA ALA A 70 7.17 14.26 4.63
C ALA A 70 7.68 15.19 5.74
N TYR A 71 6.81 16.05 6.29
CA TYR A 71 7.18 16.92 7.41
C TYR A 71 7.50 16.14 8.70
N ILE A 72 6.77 15.07 8.98
CA ILE A 72 7.06 14.20 10.13
C ILE A 72 8.41 13.48 9.95
N ASP A 73 8.67 12.94 8.76
CA ASP A 73 9.91 12.22 8.45
C ASP A 73 11.14 13.12 8.46
N GLN A 74 10.96 14.40 8.13
CA GLN A 74 11.99 15.44 8.21
C GLN A 74 12.14 16.02 9.62
N ASN A 75 11.33 15.59 10.60
CA ASN A 75 11.26 16.13 11.96
C ASN A 75 10.87 17.62 12.01
N GLU A 76 10.12 18.09 11.03
CA GLU A 76 9.69 19.49 10.90
C GLU A 76 8.30 19.74 11.48
N LEU A 77 7.52 18.69 11.83
CA LEU A 77 6.16 18.85 12.34
C LEU A 77 6.12 19.03 13.85
N TYR A 78 5.46 20.09 14.29
CA TYR A 78 5.29 20.45 15.70
C TYR A 78 3.83 20.71 16.06
N THR A 79 3.49 20.61 17.33
CA THR A 79 2.18 20.94 17.89
C THR A 79 2.34 21.68 19.21
N ASP A 80 1.36 22.55 19.53
CA ASP A 80 1.22 23.16 20.84
C ASP A 80 0.21 22.39 21.71
N SER A 81 0.04 22.78 22.96
CA SER A 81 -0.91 22.18 23.90
C SER A 81 -2.38 22.37 23.50
N ALA A 82 -2.69 23.37 22.69
CA ALA A 82 -4.02 23.59 22.12
C ALA A 82 -4.30 22.65 20.93
N GLY A 83 -3.26 21.97 20.41
CA GLY A 83 -3.33 21.07 19.27
C GLY A 83 -3.28 21.80 17.91
N ASN A 84 -2.79 23.05 17.88
CA ASN A 84 -2.46 23.68 16.62
C ASN A 84 -1.18 23.04 16.07
N THR A 85 -1.10 22.95 14.76
CA THR A 85 -0.02 22.26 14.08
C THR A 85 0.86 23.26 13.35
N TYR A 86 2.17 23.05 13.43
CA TYR A 86 3.17 23.94 12.88
C TYR A 86 4.26 23.18 12.14
N ILE A 87 4.90 23.85 11.18
CA ILE A 87 6.07 23.34 10.47
C ILE A 87 7.23 24.25 10.80
N LEU A 88 8.30 23.66 11.37
CA LEU A 88 9.54 24.35 11.65
C LEU A 88 10.57 24.06 10.54
N LYS A 89 10.86 25.08 9.74
CA LYS A 89 11.82 24.98 8.62
C LYS A 89 13.21 25.43 9.05
N ASN A 90 14.19 24.51 8.94
CA ASN A 90 15.61 24.78 9.20
C ASN A 90 15.88 25.43 10.58
N ASP A 91 15.04 25.12 11.59
CA ASP A 91 15.07 25.67 12.93
C ASP A 91 14.97 27.21 13.02
N GLU A 92 14.54 27.87 11.93
CA GLU A 92 14.51 29.34 11.84
C GLU A 92 13.13 29.93 11.58
N LYS A 93 12.25 29.19 10.88
CA LYS A 93 10.93 29.69 10.48
C LYS A 93 9.83 28.76 10.92
N LEU A 94 8.96 29.27 11.79
CA LEU A 94 7.75 28.56 12.20
C LEU A 94 6.58 28.97 11.29
N LEU A 95 5.93 27.98 10.67
CA LEU A 95 4.79 28.16 9.79
C LEU A 95 3.56 27.48 10.39
N SER A 96 2.39 28.12 10.30
CA SER A 96 1.12 27.44 10.63
C SER A 96 0.81 26.35 9.60
N TYR A 97 0.27 25.23 10.02
CA TYR A 97 -0.17 24.17 9.11
C TYR A 97 -1.70 24.03 9.18
N PRO A 98 -2.42 23.92 8.08
CA PRO A 98 -1.96 23.79 6.67
C PRO A 98 -1.76 25.11 5.91
N GLN A 99 -2.03 26.30 6.50
CA GLN A 99 -2.02 27.57 5.79
C GLN A 99 -0.62 28.05 5.37
N LEU A 100 0.42 27.50 5.98
CA LEU A 100 1.84 27.83 5.76
C LEU A 100 2.17 29.33 5.94
N GLN A 101 1.46 29.98 6.87
CA GLN A 101 1.71 31.38 7.23
C GLN A 101 2.81 31.47 8.29
N VAL A 102 3.70 32.43 8.14
CA VAL A 102 4.80 32.65 9.11
C VAL A 102 4.23 33.11 10.45
N ILE A 103 4.67 32.45 11.52
CA ILE A 103 4.33 32.77 12.90
C ILE A 103 5.48 33.55 13.50
N GLU A 104 5.26 34.84 13.79
CA GLU A 104 6.28 35.73 14.37
C GLU A 104 6.49 35.46 15.87
N THR A 105 5.41 35.14 16.60
CA THR A 105 5.46 34.84 18.04
C THR A 105 5.30 33.34 18.23
N TRP A 106 6.41 32.69 18.62
CA TRP A 106 6.42 31.24 18.81
C TRP A 106 5.70 30.83 20.09
N PRO A 107 4.83 29.80 20.06
CA PRO A 107 4.29 29.19 21.26
C PRO A 107 5.42 28.65 22.13
N SER A 108 5.29 28.82 23.46
CA SER A 108 6.31 28.36 24.43
C SER A 108 6.27 26.86 24.69
N ASP A 109 5.22 26.17 24.24
CA ASP A 109 4.88 24.77 24.54
C ASP A 109 4.93 23.88 23.29
N LEU A 110 5.73 24.25 22.30
CA LEU A 110 5.92 23.46 21.10
C LEU A 110 6.51 22.08 21.42
N SER A 111 5.86 21.04 20.91
CA SER A 111 6.34 19.66 20.96
C SER A 111 6.40 19.05 19.58
N GLN A 112 7.47 18.30 19.29
CA GLN A 112 7.65 17.63 18.00
C GLN A 112 6.71 16.45 17.87
N VAL A 113 6.03 16.34 16.72
CA VAL A 113 5.21 15.19 16.37
C VAL A 113 6.09 14.10 15.77
N THR A 114 6.25 13.00 16.50
CA THR A 114 7.05 11.86 16.04
C THR A 114 6.18 10.65 15.76
N LEU A 115 6.53 9.89 14.71
CA LEU A 115 5.93 8.59 14.44
C LEU A 115 6.83 7.49 14.98
N VAL A 116 6.39 6.85 16.05
CA VAL A 116 7.02 5.60 16.51
C VAL A 116 6.81 4.50 15.46
N ASN A 117 7.68 3.48 15.45
CA ASN A 117 7.69 2.44 14.41
C ASN A 117 6.33 1.79 14.14
N THR A 118 5.50 1.61 15.17
CA THR A 118 4.16 1.03 15.02
C THR A 118 3.21 1.95 14.25
N LEU A 119 3.25 3.26 14.51
CA LEU A 119 2.45 4.24 13.77
C LEU A 119 2.97 4.40 12.33
N ARG A 120 4.28 4.30 12.11
CA ARG A 120 4.88 4.29 10.78
C ARG A 120 4.42 3.09 9.96
N LYS A 121 4.33 1.90 10.58
CA LYS A 121 3.75 0.72 9.92
C LYS A 121 2.29 0.93 9.54
N ALA A 122 1.47 1.47 10.44
CA ALA A 122 0.07 1.77 10.18
C ALA A 122 -0.11 2.78 9.03
N LEU A 123 0.75 3.80 8.98
CA LEU A 123 0.78 4.78 7.90
C LEU A 123 1.11 4.13 6.55
N ASN A 124 2.18 3.33 6.50
CA ASN A 124 2.56 2.62 5.28
C ASN A 124 1.44 1.70 4.79
N PHE A 125 0.74 1.05 5.72
CA PHE A 125 -0.41 0.21 5.41
C PHE A 125 -1.59 1.03 4.84
N GLY A 126 -1.92 2.17 5.44
CA GLY A 126 -2.95 3.07 4.93
C GLY A 126 -2.61 3.61 3.53
N GLN A 127 -1.36 4.05 3.31
CA GLN A 127 -0.87 4.49 2.00
C GLN A 127 -0.90 3.36 0.96
N ALA A 128 -0.58 2.12 1.35
CA ALA A 128 -0.65 0.98 0.45
C ALA A 128 -2.10 0.74 -0.02
N LYS A 129 -3.09 0.84 0.86
CA LYS A 129 -4.51 0.75 0.48
C LYS A 129 -4.90 1.78 -0.58
N VAL A 130 -4.39 2.99 -0.49
CA VAL A 130 -4.61 4.03 -1.50
C VAL A 130 -3.96 3.65 -2.83
N LYS A 131 -2.69 3.22 -2.80
CA LYS A 131 -1.93 2.83 -3.99
C LYS A 131 -2.49 1.63 -4.73
N LEU A 132 -3.29 0.78 -4.08
CA LEU A 132 -4.03 -0.30 -4.75
C LEU A 132 -5.01 0.19 -5.83
N ASN A 133 -5.46 1.44 -5.74
CA ASN A 133 -6.34 2.06 -6.73
C ASN A 133 -5.58 2.83 -7.82
N SER A 134 -4.24 2.80 -7.82
CA SER A 134 -3.43 3.46 -8.84
C SER A 134 -3.61 2.82 -10.22
N ASP A 135 -3.59 3.63 -11.27
CA ASP A 135 -3.56 3.14 -12.66
C ASP A 135 -2.26 2.40 -12.99
N ASP A 136 -1.16 2.73 -12.28
CA ASP A 136 0.14 2.11 -12.45
C ASP A 136 0.24 0.75 -11.74
N ALA A 137 0.42 -0.32 -12.52
CA ALA A 137 0.58 -1.68 -11.99
C ALA A 137 1.80 -1.84 -11.07
N ALA A 138 2.88 -1.09 -11.27
CA ALA A 138 4.06 -1.16 -10.41
C ALA A 138 3.76 -0.59 -9.02
N GLN A 139 2.98 0.48 -8.93
CA GLN A 139 2.53 1.03 -7.65
C GLN A 139 1.58 0.08 -6.94
N ARG A 140 0.65 -0.56 -7.66
CA ARG A 140 -0.23 -1.57 -7.08
C ARG A 140 0.54 -2.78 -6.57
N LEU A 141 1.55 -3.25 -7.31
CA LEU A 141 2.41 -4.35 -6.90
C LEU A 141 3.17 -4.03 -5.59
N ALA A 142 3.80 -2.85 -5.54
CA ALA A 142 4.49 -2.38 -4.33
C ALA A 142 3.53 -2.25 -3.13
N ALA A 143 2.28 -1.84 -3.37
CA ALA A 143 1.25 -1.79 -2.35
C ALA A 143 0.91 -3.19 -1.80
N VAL A 144 0.76 -4.19 -2.65
CA VAL A 144 0.51 -5.59 -2.22
C VAL A 144 1.66 -6.11 -1.37
N ASP A 145 2.92 -5.79 -1.69
CA ASP A 145 4.08 -6.18 -0.89
C ASP A 145 4.06 -5.57 0.52
N ILE A 146 3.58 -4.33 0.67
CA ILE A 146 3.39 -3.70 1.98
C ILE A 146 2.25 -4.39 2.76
N LEU A 147 1.15 -4.71 2.10
CA LEU A 147 0.02 -5.41 2.71
C LEU A 147 0.40 -6.80 3.23
N GLU A 148 1.25 -7.52 2.52
CA GLU A 148 1.75 -8.84 2.93
C GLU A 148 2.49 -8.84 4.27
N ASN A 149 3.09 -7.71 4.64
CA ASN A 149 3.78 -7.56 5.93
C ASN A 149 2.84 -7.17 7.08
N ASN A 150 1.52 -7.01 6.80
CA ASN A 150 0.50 -6.58 7.75
C ASN A 150 -0.77 -7.43 7.64
N LEU A 151 -0.61 -8.76 7.60
CA LEU A 151 -1.72 -9.71 7.38
C LEU A 151 -2.83 -9.60 8.44
N ASP A 152 -2.47 -9.28 9.68
CA ASP A 152 -3.41 -9.17 10.80
C ASP A 152 -4.42 -8.01 10.64
N GLU A 153 -4.09 -7.04 9.79
CA GLU A 153 -4.94 -5.87 9.51
C GLU A 153 -5.80 -6.07 8.24
N LEU A 154 -5.69 -7.26 7.59
CA LEU A 154 -6.36 -7.54 6.33
C LEU A 154 -7.56 -8.45 6.52
N ASP A 155 -8.64 -8.08 5.82
CA ASP A 155 -9.82 -8.91 5.67
C ASP A 155 -9.75 -9.74 4.38
N VAL A 156 -10.05 -11.04 4.50
CA VAL A 156 -10.06 -12.01 3.37
C VAL A 156 -11.00 -11.55 2.26
N ALA A 157 -12.17 -10.99 2.60
CA ALA A 157 -13.14 -10.54 1.62
C ALA A 157 -12.59 -9.36 0.78
N THR A 158 -11.90 -8.42 1.42
CA THR A 158 -11.25 -7.30 0.74
C THR A 158 -10.18 -7.78 -0.23
N VAL A 159 -9.29 -8.69 0.20
CA VAL A 159 -8.24 -9.23 -0.68
C VAL A 159 -8.82 -10.03 -1.84
N LYS A 160 -9.91 -10.77 -1.60
CA LYS A 160 -10.65 -11.48 -2.67
C LYS A 160 -11.21 -10.52 -3.71
N GLN A 161 -11.80 -9.40 -3.30
CA GLN A 161 -12.31 -8.38 -4.23
C GLN A 161 -11.19 -7.75 -5.04
N LEU A 162 -10.07 -7.41 -4.42
CA LEU A 162 -8.89 -6.89 -5.12
C LEU A 162 -8.38 -7.88 -6.18
N TYR A 163 -8.27 -9.16 -5.83
CA TYR A 163 -7.86 -10.23 -6.75
C TYR A 163 -8.80 -10.37 -7.95
N LEU A 164 -10.12 -10.31 -7.72
CA LEU A 164 -11.11 -10.45 -8.79
C LEU A 164 -11.12 -9.27 -9.77
N ASN A 165 -10.84 -8.07 -9.28
CA ASN A 165 -10.86 -6.83 -10.05
C ASN A 165 -9.52 -6.49 -10.71
N GLU A 166 -8.42 -7.16 -10.32
CA GLU A 166 -7.10 -6.86 -10.86
C GLU A 166 -6.94 -7.34 -12.30
N LYS A 167 -6.37 -6.47 -13.13
CA LYS A 167 -6.15 -6.71 -14.57
C LYS A 167 -4.72 -7.11 -14.91
N SER A 168 -3.75 -6.70 -14.10
CA SER A 168 -2.33 -7.03 -14.30
C SER A 168 -2.05 -8.43 -13.79
N GLU A 169 -1.57 -9.33 -14.64
CA GLU A 169 -1.23 -10.70 -14.24
C GLU A 169 -0.19 -10.77 -13.13
N GLY A 170 0.80 -9.86 -13.14
CA GLY A 170 1.83 -9.80 -12.08
C GLY A 170 1.26 -9.43 -10.72
N VAL A 171 0.40 -8.40 -10.67
CA VAL A 171 -0.27 -7.98 -9.42
C VAL A 171 -1.27 -9.04 -8.98
N LYS A 172 -2.01 -9.63 -9.92
CA LYS A 172 -2.97 -10.69 -9.64
C LYS A 172 -2.32 -11.93 -9.04
N ALA A 173 -1.17 -12.35 -9.58
CA ALA A 173 -0.40 -13.46 -9.02
C ALA A 173 0.05 -13.16 -7.57
N ARG A 174 0.44 -11.91 -7.30
CA ARG A 174 0.84 -11.51 -5.95
C ARG A 174 -0.34 -11.45 -4.98
N LEU A 175 -1.49 -10.94 -5.44
CA LEU A 175 -2.74 -10.97 -4.66
C LEU A 175 -3.24 -12.40 -4.40
N ALA A 176 -3.01 -13.34 -5.34
CA ALA A 176 -3.30 -14.75 -5.13
C ALA A 176 -2.46 -15.34 -3.99
N GLN A 177 -1.16 -15.02 -3.91
CA GLN A 177 -0.29 -15.44 -2.82
C GLN A 177 -0.71 -14.81 -1.49
N LEU A 178 -1.04 -13.51 -1.47
CA LEU A 178 -1.55 -12.81 -0.29
C LEU A 178 -2.84 -13.46 0.23
N LYS A 179 -3.80 -13.72 -0.67
CA LYS A 179 -5.04 -14.41 -0.35
C LYS A 179 -4.76 -15.81 0.22
N ALA A 180 -3.86 -16.57 -0.41
CA ALA A 180 -3.52 -17.90 0.05
C ALA A 180 -2.87 -17.90 1.45
N ARG A 181 -2.09 -16.87 1.81
CA ARG A 181 -1.57 -16.73 3.19
C ARG A 181 -2.68 -16.51 4.21
N LEU A 182 -3.72 -15.75 3.86
CA LEU A 182 -4.89 -15.57 4.73
C LEU A 182 -5.72 -16.85 4.82
N ASP A 183 -5.98 -17.50 3.69
CA ASP A 183 -6.75 -18.75 3.60
C ASP A 183 -6.05 -19.93 4.30
N PHE A 184 -4.72 -19.88 4.44
CA PHE A 184 -3.94 -20.89 5.15
C PHE A 184 -4.38 -21.09 6.60
N ASN A 185 -4.91 -20.05 7.23
CA ASN A 185 -5.45 -20.08 8.58
C ASN A 185 -6.94 -20.48 8.63
N SER A 186 -7.55 -20.82 7.49
CA SER A 186 -8.95 -21.25 7.43
C SER A 186 -9.19 -22.52 8.24
N SER A 187 -10.38 -22.64 8.84
CA SER A 187 -10.83 -23.87 9.46
C SER A 187 -11.30 -24.91 8.41
N ASP A 188 -11.59 -24.48 7.19
CA ASP A 188 -11.96 -25.36 6.07
C ASP A 188 -10.70 -25.97 5.46
N GLU A 189 -10.60 -27.29 5.55
CA GLU A 189 -9.44 -28.06 5.05
C GLU A 189 -9.25 -27.99 3.55
N PHE A 190 -10.35 -27.92 2.78
CA PHE A 190 -10.26 -27.78 1.33
C PHE A 190 -9.65 -26.44 0.94
N THR A 191 -10.14 -25.35 1.53
CA THR A 191 -9.58 -24.00 1.36
C THR A 191 -8.09 -23.96 1.75
N LYS A 192 -7.72 -24.62 2.84
CA LYS A 192 -6.33 -24.71 3.29
C LYS A 192 -5.44 -25.47 2.29
N ILE A 193 -5.90 -26.58 1.73
CA ILE A 193 -5.17 -27.36 0.71
C ILE A 193 -4.96 -26.51 -0.55
N GLU A 194 -5.99 -25.80 -1.02
CA GLU A 194 -5.85 -24.94 -2.18
C GLU A 194 -4.89 -23.75 -1.90
N ALA A 195 -4.95 -23.19 -0.71
CA ALA A 195 -3.98 -22.17 -0.28
C ALA A 195 -2.54 -22.69 -0.29
N VAL A 196 -2.29 -23.89 0.23
CA VAL A 196 -0.96 -24.54 0.21
C VAL A 196 -0.45 -24.72 -1.22
N LYS A 197 -1.31 -25.13 -2.16
CA LYS A 197 -0.92 -25.28 -3.57
C LYS A 197 -0.48 -23.96 -4.19
N VAL A 198 -1.19 -22.86 -3.91
CA VAL A 198 -0.81 -21.52 -4.38
C VAL A 198 0.50 -21.07 -3.74
N LEU A 199 0.66 -21.28 -2.43
CA LEU A 199 1.88 -20.95 -1.68
C LEU A 199 3.10 -21.74 -2.14
N ALA A 200 2.92 -22.95 -2.70
CA ALA A 200 4.01 -23.77 -3.25
C ALA A 200 4.79 -23.07 -4.38
N ASP A 201 4.18 -22.06 -5.02
CA ASP A 201 4.83 -21.26 -6.06
C ASP A 201 5.62 -20.06 -5.51
N SER A 202 5.66 -19.88 -4.20
CA SER A 202 6.45 -18.84 -3.54
C SER A 202 7.95 -19.18 -3.57
N ASN A 203 8.79 -18.15 -3.55
CA ASN A 203 10.24 -18.24 -3.32
C ASN A 203 10.66 -17.60 -1.99
N ARG A 204 9.69 -17.34 -1.10
CA ARG A 204 9.92 -16.61 0.16
C ARG A 204 10.26 -17.55 1.32
N PRO A 205 11.33 -17.24 2.09
CA PRO A 205 11.72 -18.04 3.26
C PRO A 205 10.66 -18.05 4.37
N ASP A 206 9.89 -16.96 4.56
CA ASP A 206 8.84 -16.88 5.56
C ASP A 206 7.66 -17.81 5.24
N VAL A 207 7.32 -17.97 3.95
CA VAL A 207 6.32 -18.96 3.52
C VAL A 207 6.82 -20.39 3.76
N LEU A 208 8.10 -20.67 3.51
CA LEU A 208 8.70 -21.97 3.85
C LEU A 208 8.63 -22.24 5.35
N ALA A 209 8.93 -21.25 6.18
CA ALA A 209 8.82 -21.37 7.63
C ALA A 209 7.38 -21.69 8.08
N LEU A 210 6.38 -21.01 7.49
CA LEU A 210 4.97 -21.27 7.74
C LEU A 210 4.58 -22.73 7.40
N ILE A 211 5.01 -23.23 6.24
CA ILE A 211 4.76 -24.62 5.81
C ILE A 211 5.45 -25.61 6.77
N ASN A 212 6.71 -25.36 7.16
CA ASN A 212 7.45 -26.20 8.10
C ASN A 212 6.76 -26.27 9.46
N GLN A 213 6.35 -25.11 10.01
CA GLN A 213 5.62 -25.04 11.27
C GLN A 213 4.31 -25.84 11.22
N SER A 214 3.60 -25.79 10.08
CA SER A 214 2.38 -26.58 9.91
C SER A 214 2.66 -28.08 9.85
N LEU A 215 3.79 -28.52 9.26
CA LEU A 215 4.18 -29.92 9.21
C LEU A 215 4.60 -30.50 10.57
N GLU A 216 5.07 -29.64 11.49
CA GLU A 216 5.42 -30.03 12.87
C GLU A 216 4.17 -30.34 13.71
N GLN A 217 3.01 -29.76 13.33
CA GLN A 217 1.76 -30.02 14.00
C GLN A 217 1.15 -31.36 13.53
N PRO A 218 0.45 -32.09 14.41
CA PRO A 218 -0.26 -33.31 14.01
C PRO A 218 -1.28 -33.02 12.92
N GLN A 219 -1.07 -33.55 11.72
CA GLN A 219 -2.01 -33.42 10.60
C GLN A 219 -2.89 -34.67 10.54
N ASN A 220 -4.19 -34.51 10.80
CA ASN A 220 -5.16 -35.60 10.72
C ASN A 220 -5.59 -35.88 9.26
N ASN A 221 -5.42 -34.90 8.36
CA ASN A 221 -5.79 -35.03 6.95
C ASN A 221 -4.55 -35.42 6.11
N PRO A 222 -4.52 -36.64 5.54
CA PRO A 222 -3.40 -37.10 4.73
C PRO A 222 -3.21 -36.28 3.45
N ALA A 223 -4.30 -35.74 2.87
CA ALA A 223 -4.23 -34.90 1.67
C ALA A 223 -3.56 -33.53 1.97
N LEU A 224 -3.88 -32.94 3.12
CA LEU A 224 -3.22 -31.71 3.57
C LEU A 224 -1.73 -31.95 3.83
N LYS A 225 -1.38 -33.05 4.50
CA LYS A 225 0.00 -33.42 4.76
C LYS A 225 0.79 -33.61 3.46
N ALA A 226 0.22 -34.30 2.47
CA ALA A 226 0.85 -34.49 1.16
C ALA A 226 1.07 -33.14 0.44
N ALA A 227 0.07 -32.27 0.44
CA ALA A 227 0.18 -30.93 -0.15
C ALA A 227 1.27 -30.09 0.52
N LEU A 228 1.37 -30.12 1.87
CA LEU A 228 2.41 -29.43 2.62
C LEU A 228 3.82 -29.92 2.29
N ILE A 229 4.03 -31.25 2.17
CA ILE A 229 5.31 -31.83 1.79
C ILE A 229 5.69 -31.42 0.36
N GLU A 230 4.75 -31.47 -0.56
CA GLU A 230 4.98 -31.03 -1.94
C GLU A 230 5.35 -29.54 -2.01
N ALA A 231 4.59 -28.68 -1.30
CA ALA A 231 4.86 -27.26 -1.22
C ALA A 231 6.25 -26.99 -0.62
N GLN A 232 6.62 -27.67 0.49
CA GLN A 232 7.93 -27.55 1.11
C GLN A 232 9.06 -27.81 0.09
N ASN A 233 8.96 -28.89 -0.67
CA ASN A 233 9.99 -29.27 -1.64
C ASN A 233 10.08 -28.26 -2.79
N LYS A 234 8.94 -27.81 -3.33
CA LYS A 234 8.90 -26.81 -4.40
C LYS A 234 9.51 -25.49 -3.95
N ILE A 235 9.11 -25.00 -2.77
CA ILE A 235 9.62 -23.71 -2.22
C ILE A 235 11.13 -23.82 -1.97
N LYS A 236 11.63 -24.89 -1.34
CA LYS A 236 13.06 -25.12 -1.12
C LYS A 236 13.84 -25.06 -2.43
N THR A 237 13.38 -25.77 -3.45
CA THR A 237 14.03 -25.78 -4.76
C THR A 237 14.07 -24.38 -5.38
N ARG A 238 12.97 -23.62 -5.30
CA ARG A 238 12.91 -22.25 -5.83
C ARG A 238 13.84 -21.28 -5.11
N ILE A 239 13.91 -21.38 -3.77
CA ILE A 239 14.84 -20.56 -2.97
C ILE A 239 16.28 -20.89 -3.37
N GLN A 240 16.66 -22.18 -3.43
CA GLN A 240 18.00 -22.60 -3.83
C GLN A 240 18.36 -22.13 -5.25
N MET A 241 17.44 -22.22 -6.21
CA MET A 241 17.69 -21.70 -7.57
C MET A 241 17.88 -20.19 -7.59
N SER A 242 17.10 -19.47 -6.78
CA SER A 242 17.25 -18.00 -6.66
C SER A 242 18.60 -17.62 -6.05
N GLU A 243 19.04 -18.31 -5.00
CA GLU A 243 20.35 -18.12 -4.37
C GLU A 243 21.49 -18.45 -5.33
N TRP A 244 21.38 -19.57 -6.04
CA TRP A 244 22.39 -20.00 -7.01
C TRP A 244 22.56 -18.97 -8.13
N SER A 245 21.46 -18.45 -8.68
CA SER A 245 21.51 -17.40 -9.70
C SER A 245 22.17 -16.12 -9.20
N GLY A 246 21.92 -15.73 -7.94
CA GLY A 246 22.59 -14.63 -7.27
C GLY A 246 24.11 -14.84 -7.13
N HIS A 247 24.52 -16.04 -6.74
CA HIS A 247 25.95 -16.40 -6.62
C HIS A 247 26.67 -16.39 -7.98
N VAL A 248 26.04 -16.91 -9.04
CA VAL A 248 26.58 -16.87 -10.39
C VAL A 248 26.76 -15.43 -10.88
N PHE A 249 25.77 -14.59 -10.68
CA PHE A 249 25.84 -13.16 -11.06
C PHE A 249 26.94 -12.42 -10.29
N SER A 250 27.01 -12.62 -8.99
CA SER A 250 28.06 -12.05 -8.13
C SER A 250 29.45 -12.53 -8.52
N GLY A 251 29.60 -13.82 -8.77
CA GLY A 251 30.86 -14.42 -9.23
C GLY A 251 31.32 -13.86 -10.56
N LEU A 252 30.41 -13.73 -11.54
CA LEU A 252 30.71 -13.15 -12.86
C LEU A 252 31.11 -11.68 -12.76
N SER A 253 30.41 -10.91 -11.91
CA SER A 253 30.75 -9.49 -11.65
C SER A 253 32.14 -9.36 -11.06
N THR A 254 32.48 -10.15 -10.04
CA THR A 254 33.80 -10.15 -9.40
C THR A 254 34.89 -10.60 -10.38
N ALA A 255 34.64 -11.63 -11.17
CA ALA A 255 35.57 -12.10 -12.21
C ALA A 255 35.85 -11.02 -13.26
N SER A 256 34.83 -10.28 -13.68
CA SER A 256 34.97 -9.16 -14.63
C SER A 256 35.86 -8.04 -14.07
N ILE A 257 35.69 -7.69 -12.80
CA ILE A 257 36.53 -6.68 -12.14
C ILE A 257 37.99 -7.15 -12.07
N LEU A 258 38.22 -8.40 -11.68
CA LEU A 258 39.57 -8.97 -11.62
C LEU A 258 40.22 -9.06 -13.00
N LEU A 259 39.48 -9.40 -14.03
CA LEU A 259 39.94 -9.41 -15.41
C LEU A 259 40.39 -8.02 -15.88
N LEU A 260 39.59 -7.00 -15.61
CA LEU A 260 39.95 -5.61 -15.96
C LEU A 260 41.18 -5.14 -15.20
N ALA A 261 41.30 -5.47 -13.92
CA ALA A 261 42.49 -5.15 -13.13
C ALA A 261 43.75 -5.87 -13.68
N ALA A 262 43.63 -7.14 -14.05
CA ALA A 262 44.72 -7.91 -14.62
C ALA A 262 45.17 -7.35 -16.00
N LEU A 263 44.21 -6.97 -16.85
CA LEU A 263 44.47 -6.31 -18.12
C LEU A 263 45.16 -4.95 -17.95
N GLY A 264 44.70 -4.15 -16.95
CA GLY A 264 45.33 -2.88 -16.63
C GLY A 264 46.79 -3.03 -16.19
N LEU A 265 47.08 -4.01 -15.34
CA LEU A 265 48.44 -4.36 -14.92
C LEU A 265 49.30 -4.88 -16.13
N ALA A 266 48.73 -5.74 -16.95
CA ALA A 266 49.43 -6.27 -18.13
C ALA A 266 49.83 -5.16 -19.12
N ILE A 267 48.95 -4.18 -19.33
CA ILE A 267 49.24 -3.02 -20.19
C ILE A 267 50.33 -2.14 -19.59
N THR A 268 50.27 -1.86 -18.27
CA THR A 268 51.27 -0.99 -17.61
C THR A 268 52.64 -1.63 -17.53
N TYR A 269 52.73 -2.94 -17.29
CA TYR A 269 54.00 -3.67 -17.23
C TYR A 269 54.49 -4.16 -18.61
N GLY A 270 53.60 -4.29 -19.57
CA GLY A 270 53.97 -4.71 -20.95
C GLY A 270 54.43 -3.55 -21.85
N LEU A 271 54.26 -2.32 -21.40
CA LEU A 271 54.75 -1.10 -22.10
C LEU A 271 56.07 -0.57 -21.52
N LEU A 272 56.58 -1.17 -20.46
CA LEU A 272 57.89 -0.89 -19.90
C LEU A 272 58.92 -1.89 -20.41
#